data_2eb68518a9c05dd53de48167ef220a9b
#
_entry.id   2eb68518a9c05dd53de48167ef220a9b
#
_cell.length_a   1.000
_cell.length_b   1.000
_cell.length_c   1.000
_cell.angle_alpha   90.00
_cell.angle_beta   90.00
_cell.angle_gamma   90.00
#
_symmetry.space_group_name_H-M   'P 1'
#
loop_
_entity.id
_entity.type
_entity.pdbx_description
1 polymer ?
#
loop_
_entity_poly.entity_id
_entity_poly.type
_entity_poly.pdbx_seq_one_letter_code
_entity_poly.pdbx_strand_id
1 'polypeptide(L)'
;MTNPYDIVVIGGGNAALCAAMTAAEDGAKVLILEAAPKAYRGGNSRHTRNFRCMHSGPLGPLVESYSEEEYFADLMKVTDGKTHEGLARMAIRRSEECLPWMESHGVRFQPSLSGTLSLARTNAFFLGGGKGLVNAYYRTAAKLGIDVEYDAKVTHLDVEDGKVVYLDYTQNELSHRLAPKAVVVASGGFQADTDWLARAWGPAAKNFLIRGTPYNRGVVLADLLDQGVEQVGDPTQCHAVAIDGRAPKFDGGIVTRLDCVPFSIVVNKNAQRFYDEGEDVWPKRYAIWGRLVAAQPDQVGYVIIDAKSLELFMPSVFPPIKADTIEELAQEMGLPADGLRNTVDTFNASCGDTTDFHPTELDGVSTSGLTPPKTNWARPITQAPFYGYSLRTGVTFTYLGLKVDETAQCSMGNQPVRNLWAAGETMAGSILGQGYLAGFGMTIGTVFGRIAGKEAANYAN
;
A
#
# COMPACT_ATOMS: atom_id res chain seq x y z
N MET A 1 -24.88 1.84 -30.97
CA MET A 1 -24.60 3.22 -30.51
C MET A 1 -23.12 3.46 -30.73
N THR A 2 -22.72 4.53 -31.41
CA THR A 2 -21.31 4.86 -31.60
C THR A 2 -20.74 5.35 -30.26
N ASN A 3 -19.82 4.60 -29.67
CA ASN A 3 -19.07 5.05 -28.51
C ASN A 3 -18.22 6.28 -28.91
N PRO A 4 -18.34 7.42 -28.23
CA PRO A 4 -17.57 8.61 -28.58
C PRO A 4 -16.10 8.53 -28.10
N TYR A 5 -15.73 7.52 -27.32
CA TYR A 5 -14.40 7.35 -26.73
C TYR A 5 -13.60 6.24 -27.39
N ASP A 6 -12.33 6.49 -27.59
CA ASP A 6 -11.39 5.49 -28.08
C ASP A 6 -10.99 4.54 -26.95
N ILE A 7 -10.73 5.07 -25.77
CA ILE A 7 -10.25 4.33 -24.60
C ILE A 7 -11.16 4.59 -23.40
N VAL A 8 -11.52 3.52 -22.71
CA VAL A 8 -12.13 3.61 -21.38
C VAL A 8 -11.13 3.12 -20.34
N VAL A 9 -10.85 3.97 -19.34
CA VAL A 9 -10.01 3.65 -18.18
C VAL A 9 -10.91 3.41 -16.97
N ILE A 10 -10.80 2.24 -16.37
CA ILE A 10 -11.62 1.83 -15.22
C ILE A 10 -10.85 2.08 -13.93
N GLY A 11 -11.36 2.99 -13.10
CA GLY A 11 -10.76 3.51 -11.88
C GLY A 11 -10.23 4.92 -12.03
N GLY A 12 -10.01 5.61 -10.90
CA GLY A 12 -9.54 7.00 -10.87
C GLY A 12 -8.35 7.23 -9.94
N GLY A 13 -7.59 6.17 -9.64
CA GLY A 13 -6.35 6.21 -8.86
C GLY A 13 -5.14 6.64 -9.70
N ASN A 14 -3.94 6.56 -9.08
CA ASN A 14 -2.68 6.93 -9.72
C ASN A 14 -2.47 6.23 -11.07
N ALA A 15 -2.60 4.91 -11.13
CA ALA A 15 -2.38 4.14 -12.35
C ALA A 15 -3.37 4.53 -13.47
N ALA A 16 -4.65 4.68 -13.11
CA ALA A 16 -5.70 5.09 -14.04
C ALA A 16 -5.43 6.48 -14.62
N LEU A 17 -5.08 7.44 -13.77
CA LEU A 17 -4.79 8.81 -14.20
C LEU A 17 -3.52 8.88 -15.07
N CYS A 18 -2.47 8.11 -14.71
CA CYS A 18 -1.28 7.99 -15.56
C CYS A 18 -1.62 7.41 -16.94
N ALA A 19 -2.44 6.34 -17.00
CA ALA A 19 -2.87 5.75 -18.25
C ALA A 19 -3.70 6.72 -19.10
N ALA A 20 -4.68 7.36 -18.48
CA ALA A 20 -5.56 8.30 -19.17
C ALA A 20 -4.82 9.51 -19.73
N MET A 21 -3.91 10.12 -18.93
CA MET A 21 -3.14 11.28 -19.38
C MET A 21 -2.17 10.90 -20.51
N THR A 22 -1.44 9.80 -20.40
CA THR A 22 -0.54 9.33 -21.46
C THR A 22 -1.32 9.01 -22.74
N ALA A 23 -2.46 8.36 -22.65
CA ALA A 23 -3.28 8.06 -23.84
C ALA A 23 -3.83 9.33 -24.50
N ALA A 24 -4.25 10.32 -23.72
CA ALA A 24 -4.76 11.59 -24.24
C ALA A 24 -3.64 12.44 -24.89
N GLU A 25 -2.42 12.40 -24.34
CA GLU A 25 -1.23 13.04 -24.95
C GLU A 25 -0.88 12.42 -26.30
N ASP A 26 -1.17 11.13 -26.51
CA ASP A 26 -1.05 10.45 -27.81
C ASP A 26 -2.30 10.62 -28.71
N GLY A 27 -3.21 11.51 -28.37
CA GLY A 27 -4.34 11.93 -29.19
C GLY A 27 -5.62 11.11 -29.04
N ALA A 28 -5.66 10.10 -28.15
CA ALA A 28 -6.86 9.31 -27.94
C ALA A 28 -7.93 10.09 -27.15
N LYS A 29 -9.21 9.87 -27.49
CA LYS A 29 -10.33 10.37 -26.69
C LYS A 29 -10.63 9.42 -25.54
N VAL A 30 -10.41 9.88 -24.30
CA VAL A 30 -10.40 9.03 -23.10
C VAL A 30 -11.57 9.35 -22.18
N LEU A 31 -12.22 8.30 -21.65
CA LEU A 31 -13.18 8.34 -20.55
C LEU A 31 -12.62 7.60 -19.34
N ILE A 32 -12.67 8.23 -18.17
CA ILE A 32 -12.41 7.58 -16.87
C ILE A 32 -13.74 7.24 -16.20
N LEU A 33 -13.93 5.98 -15.78
CA LEU A 33 -15.04 5.53 -14.95
C LEU A 33 -14.54 5.32 -13.52
N GLU A 34 -14.88 6.26 -12.61
CA GLU A 34 -14.51 6.21 -11.19
C GLU A 34 -15.72 5.81 -10.35
N ALA A 35 -15.60 4.70 -9.61
CA ALA A 35 -16.68 4.18 -8.77
C ALA A 35 -17.02 5.06 -7.56
N ALA A 36 -16.06 5.87 -7.10
CA ALA A 36 -16.26 6.76 -5.96
C ALA A 36 -16.93 8.08 -6.39
N PRO A 37 -17.69 8.71 -5.48
CA PRO A 37 -18.11 10.11 -5.65
C PRO A 37 -16.89 11.03 -5.80
N LYS A 38 -17.07 12.14 -6.49
CA LYS A 38 -16.00 13.13 -6.77
C LYS A 38 -15.19 13.54 -5.52
N ALA A 39 -15.82 13.64 -4.36
CA ALA A 39 -15.16 13.99 -3.09
C ALA A 39 -14.23 12.90 -2.58
N TYR A 40 -14.46 11.63 -2.94
CA TYR A 40 -13.73 10.46 -2.49
C TYR A 40 -12.90 9.80 -3.60
N ARG A 41 -12.83 10.41 -4.79
CA ARG A 41 -12.08 9.90 -5.94
C ARG A 41 -10.61 9.63 -5.64
N GLY A 42 -10.00 8.74 -6.42
CA GLY A 42 -8.56 8.50 -6.38
C GLY A 42 -8.13 7.21 -5.69
N GLY A 43 -9.09 6.37 -5.28
CA GLY A 43 -8.81 5.06 -4.69
C GLY A 43 -7.83 5.15 -3.51
N ASN A 44 -6.97 4.13 -3.34
CA ASN A 44 -5.95 4.13 -2.29
C ASN A 44 -4.79 5.10 -2.55
N SER A 45 -4.65 5.62 -3.77
CA SER A 45 -3.61 6.62 -4.08
C SER A 45 -3.79 7.92 -3.28
N ARG A 46 -5.01 8.25 -2.85
CA ARG A 46 -5.27 9.39 -1.95
C ARG A 46 -4.66 9.24 -0.55
N HIS A 47 -4.32 8.01 -0.16
CA HIS A 47 -3.74 7.67 1.16
C HIS A 47 -2.22 7.44 1.11
N THR A 48 -1.60 7.53 -0.08
CA THR A 48 -0.14 7.41 -0.24
C THR A 48 0.58 8.67 0.22
N ARG A 49 1.89 8.56 0.43
CA ARG A 49 2.71 9.72 0.78
C ARG A 49 3.98 9.87 -0.05
N ASN A 50 4.46 8.81 -0.70
CA ASN A 50 5.74 8.84 -1.40
C ASN A 50 5.76 7.94 -2.62
N PHE A 51 6.74 8.19 -3.47
CA PHE A 51 7.10 7.45 -4.66
C PHE A 51 8.55 6.98 -4.51
N ARG A 52 8.84 5.71 -4.77
CA ARG A 52 10.21 5.17 -4.77
C ARG A 52 10.78 5.25 -6.18
N CYS A 53 12.02 5.75 -6.29
CA CYS A 53 12.61 6.08 -7.58
C CYS A 53 14.06 5.64 -7.65
N MET A 54 14.43 4.91 -8.71
CA MET A 54 15.82 4.71 -9.13
C MET A 54 16.37 6.03 -9.70
N HIS A 55 17.61 6.36 -9.40
CA HIS A 55 18.30 7.53 -9.97
C HIS A 55 19.81 7.38 -9.86
N SER A 56 20.53 7.91 -10.83
CA SER A 56 22.00 7.83 -10.93
C SER A 56 22.73 8.93 -10.15
N GLY A 57 22.03 9.98 -9.74
CA GLY A 57 22.52 11.13 -8.98
C GLY A 57 21.34 11.90 -8.38
N PRO A 58 21.55 13.05 -7.70
CA PRO A 58 20.47 13.84 -7.13
C PRO A 58 19.38 14.15 -8.17
N LEU A 59 18.11 13.88 -7.83
CA LEU A 59 16.97 14.06 -8.72
C LEU A 59 15.78 14.66 -7.95
N GLY A 60 15.42 15.92 -8.22
CA GLY A 60 14.39 16.63 -7.49
C GLY A 60 14.67 16.66 -5.98
N PRO A 61 13.80 16.12 -5.12
CA PRO A 61 14.03 16.03 -3.68
C PRO A 61 14.95 14.88 -3.27
N LEU A 62 15.36 14.00 -4.19
CA LEU A 62 16.21 12.84 -3.91
C LEU A 62 17.68 13.24 -3.87
N VAL A 63 18.42 12.67 -2.93
CA VAL A 63 19.86 12.91 -2.73
C VAL A 63 20.66 11.68 -3.14
N GLU A 64 21.95 11.88 -3.45
CA GLU A 64 22.89 10.82 -3.81
C GLU A 64 22.47 10.02 -5.06
N SER A 65 22.58 8.69 -5.03
CA SER A 65 22.14 7.76 -6.06
C SER A 65 21.43 6.57 -5.44
N TYR A 66 20.56 5.95 -6.21
CA TYR A 66 19.90 4.69 -5.85
C TYR A 66 19.81 3.84 -7.11
N SER A 67 20.78 2.92 -7.27
CA SER A 67 20.97 2.13 -8.47
C SER A 67 19.89 1.08 -8.69
N GLU A 68 19.77 0.57 -9.92
CA GLU A 68 18.88 -0.57 -10.23
C GLU A 68 19.19 -1.79 -9.35
N GLU A 69 20.48 -2.14 -9.21
CA GLU A 69 20.90 -3.32 -8.46
C GLU A 69 20.56 -3.19 -6.97
N GLU A 70 20.78 -2.03 -6.38
CA GLU A 70 20.44 -1.80 -4.99
C GLU A 70 18.90 -1.84 -4.77
N TYR A 71 18.16 -1.20 -5.66
CA TYR A 71 16.69 -1.19 -5.60
C TYR A 71 16.14 -2.62 -5.76
N PHE A 72 16.67 -3.38 -6.72
CA PHE A 72 16.26 -4.77 -6.93
C PHE A 72 16.64 -5.66 -5.73
N ALA A 73 17.82 -5.48 -5.13
CA ALA A 73 18.21 -6.18 -3.92
C ALA A 73 17.28 -5.88 -2.73
N ASP A 74 16.90 -4.61 -2.54
CA ASP A 74 15.90 -4.23 -1.54
C ASP A 74 14.54 -4.90 -1.80
N LEU A 75 14.11 -5.00 -3.06
CA LEU A 75 12.87 -5.68 -3.43
C LEU A 75 12.96 -7.18 -3.15
N MET A 76 14.04 -7.85 -3.55
CA MET A 76 14.27 -9.27 -3.30
C MET A 76 14.24 -9.59 -1.80
N LYS A 77 14.83 -8.74 -0.97
CA LYS A 77 14.83 -8.90 0.49
C LYS A 77 13.42 -8.88 1.07
N VAL A 78 12.55 -7.95 0.64
CA VAL A 78 11.19 -7.84 1.19
C VAL A 78 10.21 -8.85 0.60
N THR A 79 10.45 -9.31 -0.63
CA THR A 79 9.61 -10.32 -1.29
C THR A 79 10.08 -11.76 -1.03
N ASP A 80 11.21 -11.93 -0.35
CA ASP A 80 11.86 -13.24 -0.18
C ASP A 80 12.04 -13.97 -1.54
N GLY A 81 12.47 -13.21 -2.54
CA GLY A 81 12.67 -13.68 -3.91
C GLY A 81 11.39 -13.93 -4.72
N LYS A 82 10.21 -13.71 -4.15
CA LYS A 82 8.93 -13.93 -4.86
C LYS A 82 8.55 -12.72 -5.70
N THR A 83 9.20 -12.56 -6.84
CA THR A 83 8.96 -11.49 -7.82
C THR A 83 9.24 -11.99 -9.23
N HIS A 84 8.58 -11.41 -10.23
CA HIS A 84 8.96 -11.58 -11.63
C HIS A 84 10.06 -10.59 -11.98
N GLU A 85 11.31 -11.07 -12.06
CA GLU A 85 12.49 -10.23 -12.23
C GLU A 85 12.39 -9.27 -13.42
N GLY A 86 11.97 -9.75 -14.60
CA GLY A 86 11.87 -8.91 -15.80
C GLY A 86 10.96 -7.70 -15.61
N LEU A 87 9.74 -7.92 -15.12
CA LEU A 87 8.77 -6.84 -14.86
C LEU A 87 9.21 -5.93 -13.72
N ALA A 88 9.82 -6.50 -12.66
CA ALA A 88 10.34 -5.73 -11.54
C ALA A 88 11.46 -4.79 -11.96
N ARG A 89 12.47 -5.31 -12.68
CA ARG A 89 13.59 -4.49 -13.19
C ARG A 89 13.11 -3.44 -14.19
N MET A 90 12.13 -3.77 -15.03
CA MET A 90 11.52 -2.78 -15.94
C MET A 90 10.84 -1.66 -15.15
N ALA A 91 10.06 -1.97 -14.12
CA ALA A 91 9.44 -0.97 -13.25
C ALA A 91 10.48 -0.09 -12.56
N ILE A 92 11.58 -0.70 -12.07
CA ILE A 92 12.69 0.01 -11.42
C ILE A 92 13.36 0.98 -12.39
N ARG A 93 13.82 0.51 -13.56
CA ARG A 93 14.49 1.34 -14.56
C ARG A 93 13.62 2.51 -15.02
N ARG A 94 12.35 2.24 -15.33
CA ARG A 94 11.42 3.28 -15.79
C ARG A 94 10.98 4.26 -14.69
N SER A 95 11.26 3.97 -13.42
CA SER A 95 10.92 4.90 -12.32
C SER A 95 11.68 6.22 -12.39
N GLU A 96 12.91 6.24 -12.93
CA GLU A 96 13.74 7.45 -13.05
C GLU A 96 13.04 8.53 -13.89
N GLU A 97 12.42 8.15 -14.98
CA GLU A 97 11.67 9.08 -15.85
C GLU A 97 10.31 9.50 -15.27
N CYS A 98 9.80 8.76 -14.29
CA CYS A 98 8.47 9.04 -13.71
C CYS A 98 8.46 10.31 -12.86
N LEU A 99 9.52 10.59 -12.09
CA LEU A 99 9.53 11.75 -11.19
C LEU A 99 9.41 13.07 -11.96
N PRO A 100 10.23 13.37 -13.00
CA PRO A 100 10.06 14.57 -13.81
C PRO A 100 8.74 14.58 -14.59
N TRP A 101 8.24 13.41 -15.04
CA TRP A 101 6.92 13.32 -15.67
C TRP A 101 5.79 13.70 -14.69
N MET A 102 5.85 13.23 -13.45
CA MET A 102 4.88 13.60 -12.41
C MET A 102 4.90 15.12 -12.15
N GLU A 103 6.08 15.75 -12.10
CA GLU A 103 6.22 17.19 -11.91
C GLU A 103 5.63 17.99 -13.08
N SER A 104 5.86 17.56 -14.33
CA SER A 104 5.26 18.18 -15.52
C SER A 104 3.74 18.08 -15.53
N HIS A 105 3.17 17.07 -14.85
CA HIS A 105 1.72 16.88 -14.66
C HIS A 105 1.18 17.53 -13.37
N GLY A 106 1.97 18.45 -12.79
CA GLY A 106 1.55 19.31 -11.70
C GLY A 106 1.69 18.72 -10.29
N VAL A 107 2.32 17.56 -10.15
CA VAL A 107 2.69 16.99 -8.85
C VAL A 107 3.79 17.83 -8.23
N ARG A 108 3.73 18.03 -6.92
CA ARG A 108 4.76 18.72 -6.15
C ARG A 108 5.33 17.76 -5.12
N PHE A 109 6.63 17.83 -4.95
CA PHE A 109 7.33 17.09 -3.91
C PHE A 109 7.78 18.03 -2.80
N GLN A 110 7.84 17.53 -1.58
CA GLN A 110 8.38 18.26 -0.45
C GLN A 110 9.89 18.04 -0.35
N PRO A 111 10.63 18.92 0.33
CA PRO A 111 12.04 18.69 0.62
C PRO A 111 12.26 17.35 1.31
N SER A 112 13.45 16.79 1.15
CA SER A 112 13.87 15.52 1.74
C SER A 112 13.62 15.48 3.25
N LEU A 113 13.05 14.37 3.74
CA LEU A 113 12.86 14.13 5.16
C LEU A 113 14.13 13.54 5.78
N SER A 114 14.44 13.96 7.01
CA SER A 114 15.54 13.46 7.83
C SER A 114 15.01 12.72 9.07
N GLY A 115 15.91 12.20 9.91
CA GLY A 115 15.59 11.47 11.13
C GLY A 115 15.20 10.02 10.89
N THR A 116 14.35 9.43 11.75
CA THR A 116 13.93 8.02 11.71
C THR A 116 13.22 7.62 10.42
N LEU A 117 12.76 8.59 9.63
CA LEU A 117 12.17 8.41 8.30
C LEU A 117 13.15 8.81 7.20
N SER A 118 14.47 8.68 7.40
CA SER A 118 15.48 9.00 6.40
C SER A 118 15.34 8.11 5.16
N LEU A 119 14.50 8.55 4.24
CA LEU A 119 14.23 7.93 2.94
C LEU A 119 14.60 8.88 1.79
N ALA A 120 15.35 9.95 2.08
CA ALA A 120 15.71 11.01 1.13
C ALA A 120 16.42 10.47 -0.12
N ARG A 121 17.16 9.37 0.03
CA ARG A 121 17.90 8.74 -1.06
C ARG A 121 17.02 7.83 -1.93
N THR A 122 15.91 7.31 -1.43
CA THR A 122 15.13 6.29 -2.14
C THR A 122 13.72 6.74 -2.49
N ASN A 123 13.13 7.69 -1.73
CA ASN A 123 11.72 8.06 -1.85
C ASN A 123 11.51 9.58 -1.92
N ALA A 124 10.80 10.01 -2.94
CA ALA A 124 10.28 11.37 -3.06
C ALA A 124 8.88 11.46 -2.39
N PHE A 125 8.70 12.41 -1.49
CA PHE A 125 7.46 12.59 -0.73
C PHE A 125 6.58 13.65 -1.38
N PHE A 126 5.30 13.34 -1.57
CA PHE A 126 4.33 14.25 -2.17
C PHE A 126 3.99 15.42 -1.25
N LEU A 127 4.08 16.64 -1.73
CA LEU A 127 3.57 17.81 -1.04
C LEU A 127 2.02 17.76 -1.01
N GLY A 128 1.46 17.71 0.19
CA GLY A 128 0.02 17.46 0.39
C GLY A 128 -0.37 15.98 0.31
N GLY A 129 0.61 15.06 0.31
CA GLY A 129 0.38 13.62 0.29
C GLY A 129 -0.36 13.13 -0.95
N GLY A 130 -1.01 11.98 -0.84
CA GLY A 130 -1.75 11.38 -1.95
C GLY A 130 -2.94 12.22 -2.43
N LYS A 131 -3.56 13.01 -1.57
CA LYS A 131 -4.62 13.96 -2.00
C LYS A 131 -4.05 15.07 -2.88
N GLY A 132 -2.85 15.58 -2.56
CA GLY A 132 -2.14 16.55 -3.38
C GLY A 132 -1.84 15.99 -4.78
N LEU A 133 -1.27 14.79 -4.83
CA LEU A 133 -1.01 14.04 -6.06
C LEU A 133 -2.27 13.87 -6.92
N VAL A 134 -3.29 13.23 -6.37
CA VAL A 134 -4.54 12.91 -7.10
C VAL A 134 -5.20 14.19 -7.62
N ASN A 135 -5.28 15.25 -6.82
CA ASN A 135 -5.86 16.52 -7.26
C ASN A 135 -5.03 17.21 -8.35
N ALA A 136 -3.70 17.06 -8.34
CA ALA A 136 -2.86 17.57 -9.43
C ALA A 136 -3.18 16.85 -10.75
N TYR A 137 -3.24 15.53 -10.72
CA TYR A 137 -3.56 14.73 -11.89
C TYR A 137 -4.96 14.97 -12.44
N TYR A 138 -5.98 15.08 -11.60
CA TYR A 138 -7.33 15.44 -12.09
C TYR A 138 -7.39 16.83 -12.72
N ARG A 139 -6.61 17.80 -12.25
CA ARG A 139 -6.48 19.11 -12.92
C ARG A 139 -5.82 19.00 -14.29
N THR A 140 -4.79 18.15 -14.40
CA THR A 140 -4.11 17.93 -15.68
C THR A 140 -5.00 17.14 -16.64
N ALA A 141 -5.71 16.10 -16.17
CA ALA A 141 -6.68 15.35 -16.97
C ALA A 141 -7.76 16.28 -17.56
N ALA A 142 -8.29 17.21 -16.77
CA ALA A 142 -9.25 18.19 -17.25
C ALA A 142 -8.66 19.14 -18.34
N LYS A 143 -7.37 19.51 -18.22
CA LYS A 143 -6.69 20.32 -19.25
C LYS A 143 -6.46 19.55 -20.56
N LEU A 144 -6.26 18.24 -20.46
CA LEU A 144 -6.10 17.33 -21.61
C LEU A 144 -7.45 16.92 -22.23
N GLY A 145 -8.58 17.41 -21.72
CA GLY A 145 -9.91 17.09 -22.24
C GLY A 145 -10.38 15.67 -21.94
N ILE A 146 -9.86 15.05 -20.90
CA ILE A 146 -10.28 13.72 -20.44
C ILE A 146 -11.60 13.85 -19.69
N ASP A 147 -12.62 13.10 -20.13
CA ASP A 147 -13.88 13.03 -19.45
C ASP A 147 -13.82 12.08 -18.25
N VAL A 148 -14.47 12.44 -17.15
CA VAL A 148 -14.50 11.64 -15.92
C VAL A 148 -15.93 11.51 -15.43
N GLU A 149 -16.42 10.29 -15.35
CA GLU A 149 -17.69 9.96 -14.70
C GLU A 149 -17.43 9.42 -13.30
N TYR A 150 -18.11 10.04 -12.33
CA TYR A 150 -18.06 9.65 -10.92
C TYR A 150 -19.31 8.84 -10.55
N ASP A 151 -19.24 8.09 -9.43
CA ASP A 151 -20.30 7.15 -9.04
C ASP A 151 -20.59 6.12 -10.14
N ALA A 152 -19.63 5.92 -11.06
CA ALA A 152 -19.72 5.06 -12.22
C ALA A 152 -19.07 3.71 -11.91
N LYS A 153 -19.88 2.75 -11.47
CA LYS A 153 -19.42 1.42 -11.06
C LYS A 153 -19.47 0.47 -12.25
N VAL A 154 -18.30 0.13 -12.81
CA VAL A 154 -18.21 -0.93 -13.81
C VAL A 154 -18.53 -2.26 -13.14
N THR A 155 -19.45 -3.02 -13.74
CA THR A 155 -19.98 -4.27 -13.20
C THR A 155 -19.63 -5.48 -14.05
N HIS A 156 -19.38 -5.29 -15.36
CA HIS A 156 -19.08 -6.37 -16.28
C HIS A 156 -18.29 -5.89 -17.50
N LEU A 157 -17.35 -6.69 -17.95
CA LEU A 157 -16.65 -6.58 -19.24
C LEU A 157 -16.90 -7.87 -20.01
N ASP A 158 -17.53 -7.79 -21.15
CA ASP A 158 -17.74 -8.99 -21.98
C ASP A 158 -16.53 -9.25 -22.87
N VAL A 159 -15.89 -10.41 -22.68
CA VAL A 159 -14.70 -10.83 -23.40
C VAL A 159 -15.05 -11.96 -24.36
N GLU A 160 -15.17 -11.63 -25.66
CA GLU A 160 -15.44 -12.58 -26.73
C GLU A 160 -14.23 -12.68 -27.66
N ASP A 161 -13.85 -13.89 -28.06
CA ASP A 161 -12.78 -14.17 -29.02
C ASP A 161 -11.46 -13.41 -28.71
N GLY A 162 -11.09 -13.29 -27.44
CA GLY A 162 -9.88 -12.60 -26.99
C GLY A 162 -9.94 -11.08 -27.16
N LYS A 163 -11.12 -10.49 -27.05
CA LYS A 163 -11.36 -9.05 -27.13
C LYS A 163 -12.51 -8.64 -26.21
N VAL A 164 -12.36 -7.52 -25.52
CA VAL A 164 -13.49 -6.85 -24.84
C VAL A 164 -14.40 -6.24 -25.89
N VAL A 165 -15.64 -6.71 -25.98
CA VAL A 165 -16.62 -6.22 -26.96
C VAL A 165 -17.48 -5.09 -26.40
N TYR A 166 -17.84 -5.18 -25.10
CA TYR A 166 -18.49 -4.09 -24.38
C TYR A 166 -18.18 -4.15 -22.88
N LEU A 167 -18.50 -3.08 -22.19
CA LEU A 167 -18.52 -3.01 -20.74
C LEU A 167 -19.85 -2.40 -20.25
N ASP A 168 -20.30 -2.89 -19.10
CA ASP A 168 -21.46 -2.38 -18.40
C ASP A 168 -21.05 -1.66 -17.12
N TYR A 169 -21.68 -0.53 -16.84
CA TYR A 169 -21.52 0.18 -15.58
C TYR A 169 -22.85 0.75 -15.10
N THR A 170 -22.94 0.98 -13.80
CA THR A 170 -24.09 1.63 -13.18
C THR A 170 -23.71 3.01 -12.67
N GLN A 171 -24.58 3.99 -12.91
CA GLN A 171 -24.45 5.36 -12.41
C GLN A 171 -25.84 5.90 -12.06
N ASN A 172 -26.01 6.45 -10.86
CA ASN A 172 -27.33 6.94 -10.40
C ASN A 172 -28.45 5.89 -10.57
N GLU A 173 -28.17 4.63 -10.23
CA GLU A 173 -29.08 3.47 -10.38
C GLU A 173 -29.45 3.11 -11.83
N LEU A 174 -28.92 3.81 -12.82
CA LEU A 174 -29.11 3.52 -14.24
C LEU A 174 -27.95 2.65 -14.74
N SER A 175 -28.30 1.68 -15.59
CA SER A 175 -27.34 0.84 -16.30
C SER A 175 -26.94 1.47 -17.63
N HIS A 176 -25.66 1.48 -17.92
CA HIS A 176 -25.06 2.00 -19.12
C HIS A 176 -24.19 0.93 -19.78
N ARG A 177 -24.09 0.96 -21.10
CA ARG A 177 -23.23 0.07 -21.89
C ARG A 177 -22.38 0.86 -22.87
N LEU A 178 -21.10 0.55 -22.93
CA LEU A 178 -20.13 1.12 -23.86
C LEU A 178 -19.42 0.00 -24.65
N ALA A 179 -19.04 0.30 -25.88
CA ALA A 179 -18.21 -0.57 -26.74
C ALA A 179 -16.90 0.18 -27.10
N PRO A 180 -15.91 0.23 -26.19
CA PRO A 180 -14.68 0.96 -26.42
C PRO A 180 -13.77 0.22 -27.40
N LYS A 181 -12.88 0.94 -28.11
CA LYS A 181 -11.83 0.32 -28.90
C LYS A 181 -10.81 -0.37 -27.98
N ALA A 182 -10.44 0.26 -26.86
CA ALA A 182 -9.47 -0.24 -25.89
C ALA A 182 -9.94 0.02 -24.45
N VAL A 183 -9.51 -0.86 -23.52
CA VAL A 183 -9.84 -0.78 -22.09
C VAL A 183 -8.57 -0.89 -21.26
N VAL A 184 -8.41 -0.01 -20.28
CA VAL A 184 -7.38 -0.10 -19.25
C VAL A 184 -8.04 -0.32 -17.90
N VAL A 185 -7.76 -1.46 -17.27
CA VAL A 185 -8.26 -1.79 -15.93
C VAL A 185 -7.23 -1.35 -14.88
N ALA A 186 -7.57 -0.30 -14.14
CA ALA A 186 -6.77 0.24 -13.05
C ALA A 186 -7.63 0.49 -11.80
N SER A 187 -8.53 -0.47 -11.54
CA SER A 187 -9.60 -0.42 -10.54
C SER A 187 -9.15 -0.72 -9.11
N GLY A 188 -7.85 -0.93 -8.89
CA GLY A 188 -7.29 -1.33 -7.59
C GLY A 188 -7.48 -2.82 -7.30
N GLY A 189 -7.37 -3.19 -6.03
CA GLY A 189 -7.55 -4.56 -5.55
C GLY A 189 -8.92 -4.80 -4.94
N PHE A 190 -9.00 -5.78 -4.02
CA PHE A 190 -10.24 -6.21 -3.37
C PHE A 190 -10.24 -6.03 -1.84
N GLN A 191 -9.32 -5.28 -1.28
CA GLN A 191 -9.13 -5.13 0.17
C GLN A 191 -10.36 -4.58 0.89
N ALA A 192 -11.25 -3.85 0.21
CA ALA A 192 -12.49 -3.36 0.79
C ALA A 192 -13.64 -4.40 0.78
N ASP A 193 -13.46 -5.54 0.11
CA ASP A 193 -14.37 -6.67 0.20
C ASP A 193 -13.92 -7.61 1.33
N THR A 194 -14.48 -7.39 2.52
CA THR A 194 -14.12 -8.19 3.71
C THR A 194 -14.60 -9.65 3.63
N ASP A 195 -15.57 -9.96 2.78
CA ASP A 195 -16.00 -11.33 2.54
C ASP A 195 -15.02 -12.05 1.62
N TRP A 196 -14.47 -11.36 0.62
CA TRP A 196 -13.37 -11.91 -0.17
C TRP A 196 -12.12 -12.14 0.68
N LEU A 197 -11.74 -11.16 1.51
CA LEU A 197 -10.63 -11.36 2.45
C LEU A 197 -10.90 -12.54 3.39
N ALA A 198 -12.13 -12.72 3.87
CA ALA A 198 -12.48 -13.84 4.75
C ALA A 198 -12.41 -15.20 4.04
N ARG A 199 -12.68 -15.28 2.74
CA ARG A 199 -12.46 -16.52 1.97
C ARG A 199 -10.97 -16.91 1.89
N ALA A 200 -10.08 -15.92 1.80
CA ALA A 200 -8.64 -16.15 1.71
C ALA A 200 -7.96 -16.35 3.08
N TRP A 201 -8.36 -15.56 4.09
CA TRP A 201 -7.70 -15.47 5.40
C TRP A 201 -8.48 -16.14 6.54
N GLY A 202 -9.69 -16.64 6.27
CA GLY A 202 -10.62 -17.13 7.28
C GLY A 202 -11.50 -16.02 7.88
N PRO A 203 -12.54 -16.41 8.67
CA PRO A 203 -13.61 -15.50 9.12
C PRO A 203 -13.11 -14.33 9.99
N ALA A 204 -11.97 -14.49 10.65
CA ALA A 204 -11.34 -13.46 11.46
C ALA A 204 -10.85 -12.23 10.64
N ALA A 205 -10.70 -12.37 9.33
CA ALA A 205 -10.37 -11.23 8.45
C ALA A 205 -11.45 -10.13 8.46
N LYS A 206 -12.67 -10.41 8.93
CA LYS A 206 -13.70 -9.39 9.16
C LYS A 206 -13.30 -8.36 10.22
N ASN A 207 -12.34 -8.69 11.09
CA ASN A 207 -11.75 -7.78 12.07
C ASN A 207 -10.70 -6.84 11.48
N PHE A 208 -10.20 -7.11 10.27
CA PHE A 208 -9.21 -6.24 9.63
C PHE A 208 -9.79 -4.85 9.38
N LEU A 209 -8.96 -3.85 9.56
CA LEU A 209 -9.24 -2.48 9.15
C LEU A 209 -8.68 -2.27 7.76
N ILE A 210 -9.35 -1.46 6.97
CA ILE A 210 -8.92 -1.13 5.60
C ILE A 210 -8.34 0.27 5.63
N ARG A 211 -7.04 0.38 5.50
CA ARG A 211 -6.31 1.66 5.52
C ARG A 211 -6.46 2.43 4.22
N GLY A 212 -7.54 2.24 3.53
CA GLY A 212 -7.84 2.80 2.23
C GLY A 212 -9.33 3.00 2.01
N THR A 213 -9.66 3.24 0.75
CA THR A 213 -11.03 3.55 0.31
C THR A 213 -11.99 2.35 0.47
N PRO A 214 -13.29 2.57 0.73
CA PRO A 214 -14.30 1.52 0.71
C PRO A 214 -14.66 1.02 -0.71
N TYR A 215 -14.12 1.65 -1.76
CA TYR A 215 -14.50 1.38 -3.16
C TYR A 215 -13.65 0.30 -3.85
N ASN A 216 -12.47 -0.06 -3.32
CA ASN A 216 -11.62 -1.12 -3.88
C ASN A 216 -12.16 -2.50 -3.49
N ARG A 217 -13.22 -2.93 -4.15
CA ARG A 217 -13.96 -4.15 -3.85
C ARG A 217 -13.68 -5.32 -4.81
N GLY A 218 -12.83 -5.11 -5.81
CA GLY A 218 -12.42 -6.15 -6.74
C GLY A 218 -13.49 -6.60 -7.74
N VAL A 219 -14.56 -5.83 -7.94
CA VAL A 219 -15.70 -6.23 -8.81
C VAL A 219 -15.22 -6.56 -10.22
N VAL A 220 -14.47 -5.67 -10.86
CA VAL A 220 -13.95 -5.88 -12.23
C VAL A 220 -12.91 -7.00 -12.25
N LEU A 221 -12.09 -7.11 -11.20
CA LEU A 221 -11.12 -8.21 -11.09
C LEU A 221 -11.84 -9.56 -11.04
N ALA A 222 -12.84 -9.71 -10.17
CA ALA A 222 -13.63 -10.95 -10.07
C ALA A 222 -14.31 -11.31 -11.40
N ASP A 223 -14.95 -10.36 -12.05
CA ASP A 223 -15.64 -10.53 -13.32
C ASP A 223 -14.70 -11.05 -14.43
N LEU A 224 -13.50 -10.47 -14.55
CA LEU A 224 -12.51 -10.91 -15.53
C LEU A 224 -11.92 -12.29 -15.22
N LEU A 225 -11.67 -12.59 -13.92
CA LEU A 225 -11.19 -13.89 -13.50
C LEU A 225 -12.24 -14.99 -13.76
N ASP A 226 -13.50 -14.72 -13.52
CA ASP A 226 -14.60 -15.65 -13.77
C ASP A 226 -14.76 -15.96 -15.28
N GLN A 227 -14.35 -15.04 -16.16
CA GLN A 227 -14.31 -15.25 -17.61
C GLN A 227 -13.03 -15.93 -18.10
N GLY A 228 -12.05 -16.18 -17.22
CA GLY A 228 -10.82 -16.91 -17.53
C GLY A 228 -9.66 -16.04 -17.99
N VAL A 229 -9.70 -14.70 -17.76
CA VAL A 229 -8.51 -13.85 -17.86
C VAL A 229 -7.49 -14.31 -16.82
N GLU A 230 -6.23 -14.44 -17.22
CA GLU A 230 -5.20 -15.05 -16.39
C GLU A 230 -4.92 -14.24 -15.11
N GLN A 231 -4.93 -14.96 -14.00
CA GLN A 231 -4.60 -14.40 -12.69
C GLN A 231 -3.13 -14.56 -12.34
N VAL A 232 -2.67 -13.72 -11.43
CA VAL A 232 -1.36 -13.81 -10.80
C VAL A 232 -1.46 -13.36 -9.34
N GLY A 233 -0.54 -13.83 -8.52
CA GLY A 233 -0.48 -13.49 -7.10
C GLY A 233 -1.33 -14.39 -6.20
N ASP A 234 -1.06 -14.29 -4.92
CA ASP A 234 -1.68 -15.11 -3.88
C ASP A 234 -2.73 -14.27 -3.12
N PRO A 235 -4.01 -14.71 -3.04
CA PRO A 235 -5.05 -13.97 -2.33
C PRO A 235 -4.81 -13.84 -0.83
N THR A 236 -3.94 -14.69 -0.26
CA THR A 236 -3.52 -14.60 1.16
C THR A 236 -2.36 -13.63 1.37
N GLN A 237 -1.83 -13.03 0.32
CA GLN A 237 -0.76 -12.04 0.40
C GLN A 237 -1.30 -10.62 0.21
N CYS A 238 -0.85 -9.72 1.06
CA CYS A 238 -1.23 -8.31 0.99
C CYS A 238 -0.18 -7.42 1.67
N HIS A 239 -0.18 -6.15 1.31
CA HIS A 239 0.47 -5.14 2.12
C HIS A 239 -0.47 -4.73 3.26
N ALA A 240 -0.12 -5.13 4.46
CA ALA A 240 -0.84 -4.77 5.67
C ALA A 240 0.14 -4.24 6.71
N VAL A 241 -0.25 -3.17 7.39
CA VAL A 241 0.54 -2.55 8.46
C VAL A 241 -0.22 -2.60 9.78
N ALA A 242 0.51 -2.54 10.88
CA ALA A 242 -0.13 -2.35 12.18
C ALA A 242 -0.58 -0.89 12.31
N ILE A 243 -1.87 -0.71 12.56
CA ILE A 243 -2.48 0.62 12.77
C ILE A 243 -3.18 0.67 14.12
N ASP A 244 -3.45 1.86 14.59
CA ASP A 244 -4.22 2.04 15.83
C ASP A 244 -5.57 1.33 15.73
N GLY A 245 -5.88 0.48 16.69
CA GLY A 245 -7.12 -0.31 16.71
C GLY A 245 -8.41 0.51 16.81
N ARG A 246 -8.29 1.81 17.12
CA ARG A 246 -9.40 2.78 17.14
C ARG A 246 -9.63 3.45 15.79
N ALA A 247 -8.79 3.15 14.79
CA ALA A 247 -8.98 3.66 13.44
C ALA A 247 -10.34 3.24 12.85
N PRO A 248 -10.95 4.06 11.99
CA PRO A 248 -12.20 3.68 11.32
C PRO A 248 -12.00 2.47 10.40
N LYS A 249 -13.09 1.76 10.11
CA LYS A 249 -13.06 0.57 9.23
C LYS A 249 -12.42 0.87 7.88
N PHE A 250 -12.67 2.04 7.31
CA PHE A 250 -12.12 2.54 6.04
C PHE A 250 -11.52 3.93 6.22
N ASP A 251 -10.68 4.34 5.27
CA ASP A 251 -10.12 5.71 5.16
C ASP A 251 -9.30 6.19 6.35
N GLY A 252 -8.86 5.29 7.26
CA GLY A 252 -7.97 5.65 8.37
C GLY A 252 -6.65 6.28 7.92
N GLY A 253 -6.21 5.92 6.72
CA GLY A 253 -5.07 6.54 6.06
C GLY A 253 -3.73 6.30 6.75
N ILE A 254 -2.73 7.09 6.36
CA ILE A 254 -1.35 6.97 6.84
C ILE A 254 -1.20 7.37 8.30
N VAL A 255 -2.05 8.30 8.77
CA VAL A 255 -1.94 8.90 10.11
C VAL A 255 -2.31 7.95 11.24
N THR A 256 -2.94 6.82 10.92
CA THR A 256 -3.30 5.78 11.90
C THR A 256 -2.21 4.72 12.09
N ARG A 257 -1.14 4.74 11.26
CA ARG A 257 0.01 3.85 11.45
C ARG A 257 0.75 4.24 12.74
N LEU A 258 1.14 3.24 13.51
CA LEU A 258 1.90 3.42 14.72
C LEU A 258 3.39 3.18 14.44
N ASP A 259 4.20 4.22 14.61
CA ASP A 259 5.65 4.20 14.38
C ASP A 259 6.44 3.93 15.68
N CYS A 260 5.76 3.63 16.79
CA CYS A 260 6.36 3.36 18.11
C CYS A 260 6.88 1.92 18.29
N VAL A 261 6.53 1.00 17.41
CA VAL A 261 6.85 -0.43 17.54
C VAL A 261 8.34 -0.70 17.85
N PRO A 262 9.33 -0.10 17.17
CA PRO A 262 10.75 -0.37 17.45
C PRO A 262 11.17 0.01 18.88
N PHE A 263 10.53 1.01 19.47
CA PHE A 263 10.88 1.53 20.80
C PHE A 263 9.99 0.96 21.92
N SER A 264 9.26 -0.11 21.62
CA SER A 264 8.28 -0.75 22.49
C SER A 264 8.55 -2.23 22.68
N ILE A 265 7.74 -2.87 23.51
CA ILE A 265 7.39 -4.29 23.32
C ILE A 265 5.98 -4.39 22.77
N VAL A 266 5.72 -5.42 21.95
CA VAL A 266 4.39 -5.70 21.43
C VAL A 266 3.90 -7.06 21.92
N VAL A 267 2.77 -7.04 22.60
CA VAL A 267 2.15 -8.25 23.15
C VAL A 267 0.80 -8.55 22.47
N ASN A 268 0.40 -9.82 22.48
CA ASN A 268 -0.94 -10.25 22.08
C ASN A 268 -1.95 -10.09 23.23
N LYS A 269 -3.21 -10.49 23.03
CA LYS A 269 -4.24 -10.40 24.05
C LYS A 269 -3.98 -11.24 25.32
N ASN A 270 -3.05 -12.20 25.26
CA ASN A 270 -2.61 -12.99 26.39
C ASN A 270 -1.38 -12.38 27.08
N ALA A 271 -1.06 -11.13 26.78
CA ALA A 271 0.10 -10.39 27.25
C ALA A 271 1.46 -11.03 26.92
N GLN A 272 1.55 -11.80 25.82
CA GLN A 272 2.77 -12.48 25.36
C GLN A 272 3.38 -11.76 24.17
N ARG A 273 4.69 -11.50 24.21
CA ARG A 273 5.44 -11.04 23.03
C ARG A 273 5.48 -12.13 21.97
N PHE A 274 5.48 -11.75 20.71
CA PHE A 274 5.37 -12.70 19.59
C PHE A 274 6.38 -12.45 18.45
N TYR A 275 7.13 -11.37 18.48
CA TYR A 275 8.13 -11.06 17.45
C TYR A 275 9.22 -10.14 18.00
N ASP A 276 10.32 -9.98 17.23
CA ASP A 276 11.40 -9.03 17.47
C ASP A 276 11.03 -7.64 16.95
N GLU A 277 10.72 -6.72 17.84
CA GLU A 277 10.35 -5.35 17.48
C GLU A 277 11.56 -4.54 16.98
N GLY A 278 12.79 -5.02 17.26
CA GLY A 278 14.04 -4.39 16.91
C GLY A 278 14.79 -4.99 15.71
N GLU A 279 14.16 -5.86 14.91
CA GLU A 279 14.82 -6.65 13.86
C GLU A 279 15.52 -5.80 12.77
N ASP A 280 14.96 -4.67 12.38
CA ASP A 280 15.55 -3.79 11.35
C ASP A 280 14.96 -2.36 11.48
N VAL A 281 15.51 -1.42 10.74
CA VAL A 281 15.00 -0.04 10.69
C VAL A 281 13.55 -0.01 10.24
N TRP A 282 12.74 0.78 10.94
CA TRP A 282 11.28 0.78 10.77
C TRP A 282 10.80 0.97 9.33
N PRO A 283 11.37 1.86 8.49
CA PRO A 283 10.97 2.00 7.09
C PRO A 283 11.09 0.75 6.23
N LYS A 284 11.92 -0.21 6.65
CA LYS A 284 12.10 -1.49 5.94
C LYS A 284 11.21 -2.61 6.49
N ARG A 285 10.76 -2.51 7.76
CA ARG A 285 10.07 -3.61 8.45
C ARG A 285 8.61 -3.33 8.85
N TYR A 286 8.15 -2.09 8.85
CA TYR A 286 6.77 -1.76 9.26
C TYR A 286 5.69 -2.58 8.53
N ALA A 287 5.95 -2.99 7.29
CA ALA A 287 4.99 -3.67 6.44
C ALA A 287 4.69 -5.13 6.84
N ILE A 288 5.53 -5.76 7.67
CA ILE A 288 5.26 -7.13 8.16
C ILE A 288 4.32 -7.14 9.37
N TRP A 289 4.25 -6.03 10.11
CA TRP A 289 3.55 -5.97 11.39
C TRP A 289 2.03 -6.14 11.27
N GLY A 290 1.43 -5.73 10.14
CA GLY A 290 0.02 -6.02 9.88
C GLY A 290 -0.27 -7.53 9.85
N ARG A 291 0.61 -8.31 9.22
CA ARG A 291 0.47 -9.77 9.15
C ARG A 291 0.80 -10.46 10.48
N LEU A 292 1.82 -9.98 11.20
CA LEU A 292 2.15 -10.48 12.52
C LEU A 292 0.98 -10.32 13.49
N VAL A 293 0.31 -9.17 13.48
CA VAL A 293 -0.91 -8.92 14.26
C VAL A 293 -2.07 -9.78 13.77
N ALA A 294 -2.23 -9.97 12.45
CA ALA A 294 -3.28 -10.83 11.88
C ALA A 294 -3.18 -12.29 12.36
N ALA A 295 -1.97 -12.77 12.67
CA ALA A 295 -1.71 -14.11 13.17
C ALA A 295 -1.98 -14.27 14.69
N GLN A 296 -2.20 -13.16 15.42
CA GLN A 296 -2.45 -13.22 16.87
C GLN A 296 -3.91 -13.53 17.19
N PRO A 297 -4.19 -14.06 18.39
CA PRO A 297 -5.56 -14.25 18.86
C PRO A 297 -6.36 -12.94 18.77
N ASP A 298 -7.60 -13.02 18.25
CA ASP A 298 -8.51 -11.90 17.95
C ASP A 298 -7.92 -10.84 16.98
N GLN A 299 -6.80 -11.13 16.28
CA GLN A 299 -6.09 -10.25 15.36
C GLN A 299 -5.83 -8.86 15.98
N VAL A 300 -5.37 -8.88 17.23
CA VAL A 300 -5.00 -7.67 17.97
C VAL A 300 -3.63 -7.82 18.62
N GLY A 301 -2.86 -6.75 18.59
CA GLY A 301 -1.65 -6.58 19.37
C GLY A 301 -1.75 -5.34 20.26
N TYR A 302 -0.81 -5.20 21.17
CA TYR A 302 -0.75 -4.07 22.10
C TYR A 302 0.70 -3.63 22.25
N VAL A 303 0.93 -2.37 21.93
CA VAL A 303 2.22 -1.69 22.18
C VAL A 303 2.28 -1.26 23.63
N ILE A 304 3.39 -1.54 24.29
CA ILE A 304 3.69 -1.10 25.66
C ILE A 304 4.99 -0.32 25.62
N ILE A 305 4.95 0.92 26.07
CA ILE A 305 6.11 1.84 26.21
C ILE A 305 6.07 2.57 27.54
N ASP A 306 7.19 3.17 27.90
CA ASP A 306 7.26 4.10 29.01
C ASP A 306 7.54 5.56 28.55
N ALA A 307 7.61 6.48 29.50
CA ALA A 307 7.77 7.90 29.21
C ALA A 307 9.02 8.23 28.37
N LYS A 308 10.11 7.45 28.48
CA LYS A 308 11.35 7.65 27.71
C LYS A 308 11.19 7.49 26.20
N SER A 309 10.16 6.79 25.76
CA SER A 309 9.98 6.44 24.35
C SER A 309 9.06 7.39 23.58
N LEU A 310 8.27 8.23 24.25
CA LEU A 310 7.23 9.06 23.61
C LEU A 310 7.75 10.03 22.54
N GLU A 311 8.94 10.57 22.71
CA GLU A 311 9.51 11.57 21.80
C GLU A 311 10.34 10.95 20.66
N LEU A 312 10.46 9.62 20.63
CA LEU A 312 11.31 8.91 19.67
C LEU A 312 10.63 8.59 18.33
N PHE A 313 9.31 8.76 18.26
CA PHE A 313 8.52 8.42 17.07
C PHE A 313 7.50 9.50 16.75
N MET A 314 6.98 9.46 15.51
CA MET A 314 5.93 10.38 15.09
C MET A 314 4.66 10.14 15.91
N PRO A 315 4.05 11.19 16.50
CA PRO A 315 2.84 11.05 17.30
C PRO A 315 1.71 10.40 16.51
N SER A 316 0.94 9.52 17.16
CA SER A 316 -0.31 9.00 16.61
C SER A 316 -1.40 10.08 16.62
N VAL A 317 -2.34 9.97 15.68
CA VAL A 317 -3.55 10.82 15.66
C VAL A 317 -4.45 10.58 16.89
N PHE A 318 -4.35 9.41 17.50
CA PHE A 318 -5.01 9.08 18.75
C PHE A 318 -4.00 9.13 19.91
N PRO A 319 -4.33 9.77 21.05
CA PRO A 319 -3.44 9.76 22.21
C PRO A 319 -3.28 8.33 22.75
N PRO A 320 -2.12 7.98 23.34
CA PRO A 320 -1.95 6.69 24.01
C PRO A 320 -2.86 6.56 25.22
N ILE A 321 -3.19 5.33 25.57
CA ILE A 321 -3.71 4.98 26.90
C ILE A 321 -2.57 5.20 27.88
N LYS A 322 -2.83 5.84 29.01
CA LYS A 322 -1.82 6.26 30.00
C LYS A 322 -2.19 5.74 31.38
N ALA A 323 -1.20 5.21 32.11
CA ALA A 323 -1.35 4.77 33.49
C ALA A 323 -0.06 4.97 34.28
N ASP A 324 -0.14 4.99 35.60
CA ASP A 324 1.01 5.16 36.48
C ASP A 324 1.70 3.82 36.80
N THR A 325 1.00 2.69 36.64
CA THR A 325 1.54 1.34 36.81
C THR A 325 1.26 0.46 35.59
N ILE A 326 2.01 -0.63 35.45
CA ILE A 326 1.80 -1.63 34.36
C ILE A 326 0.47 -2.36 34.56
N GLU A 327 0.07 -2.61 35.79
CA GLU A 327 -1.20 -3.28 36.13
C GLU A 327 -2.40 -2.41 35.76
N GLU A 328 -2.36 -1.12 36.08
CA GLU A 328 -3.39 -0.17 35.65
C GLU A 328 -3.45 -0.07 34.12
N LEU A 329 -2.30 0.01 33.45
CA LEU A 329 -2.25 0.02 31.99
C LEU A 329 -2.89 -1.25 31.41
N ALA A 330 -2.59 -2.41 31.98
CA ALA A 330 -3.17 -3.68 31.57
C ALA A 330 -4.71 -3.68 31.72
N GLN A 331 -5.22 -3.18 32.84
CA GLN A 331 -6.67 -3.06 33.10
C GLN A 331 -7.34 -2.15 32.06
N GLU A 332 -6.79 -0.97 31.80
CA GLU A 332 -7.31 -0.01 30.81
C GLU A 332 -7.29 -0.59 29.38
N MET A 333 -6.34 -1.47 29.07
CA MET A 333 -6.21 -2.13 27.78
C MET A 333 -6.95 -3.46 27.69
N GLY A 334 -7.58 -3.94 28.75
CA GLY A 334 -8.27 -5.23 28.80
C GLY A 334 -7.32 -6.44 28.70
N LEU A 335 -6.10 -6.30 29.21
CA LEU A 335 -5.07 -7.34 29.26
C LEU A 335 -5.02 -8.02 30.64
N PRO A 336 -4.53 -9.28 30.75
CA PRO A 336 -4.22 -9.91 32.02
C PRO A 336 -3.13 -9.13 32.77
N ALA A 337 -3.47 -8.52 33.92
CA ALA A 337 -2.55 -7.63 34.65
C ALA A 337 -1.27 -8.35 35.10
N ASP A 338 -1.39 -9.51 35.74
CA ASP A 338 -0.23 -10.31 36.17
C ASP A 338 0.59 -10.80 34.96
N GLY A 339 -0.09 -11.14 33.86
CA GLY A 339 0.55 -11.56 32.61
C GLY A 339 1.40 -10.44 32.00
N LEU A 340 0.86 -9.23 31.91
CA LEU A 340 1.59 -8.08 31.39
C LEU A 340 2.76 -7.68 32.29
N ARG A 341 2.54 -7.64 33.62
CA ARG A 341 3.60 -7.40 34.60
C ARG A 341 4.76 -8.39 34.41
N ASN A 342 4.47 -9.69 34.40
CA ASN A 342 5.48 -10.72 34.22
C ASN A 342 6.25 -10.58 32.88
N THR A 343 5.56 -10.24 31.81
CA THR A 343 6.19 -10.02 30.49
C THR A 343 7.13 -8.81 30.53
N VAL A 344 6.70 -7.70 31.14
CA VAL A 344 7.54 -6.50 31.27
C VAL A 344 8.75 -6.76 32.16
N ASP A 345 8.57 -7.42 33.31
CA ASP A 345 9.65 -7.74 34.25
C ASP A 345 10.69 -8.69 33.61
N THR A 346 10.22 -9.72 32.88
CA THR A 346 11.10 -10.65 32.14
C THR A 346 11.84 -9.92 31.04
N PHE A 347 11.19 -9.04 30.29
CA PHE A 347 11.85 -8.20 29.28
C PHE A 347 12.90 -7.30 29.91
N ASN A 348 12.55 -6.59 30.99
CA ASN A 348 13.47 -5.68 31.69
C ASN A 348 14.71 -6.40 32.22
N ALA A 349 14.54 -7.59 32.79
CA ALA A 349 15.64 -8.42 33.27
C ALA A 349 16.54 -8.96 32.17
N SER A 350 16.04 -9.03 30.95
CA SER A 350 16.77 -9.51 29.75
C SER A 350 17.51 -8.39 28.99
N CYS A 351 17.23 -7.11 29.30
CA CYS A 351 17.92 -6.00 28.68
C CYS A 351 19.37 -5.90 29.13
N GLY A 352 20.27 -5.65 28.16
CA GLY A 352 21.69 -5.40 28.42
C GLY A 352 22.02 -3.94 28.76
N ASP A 353 23.27 -3.57 28.54
CA ASP A 353 23.72 -2.18 28.62
C ASP A 353 23.04 -1.33 27.54
N THR A 354 22.56 -0.16 27.93
CA THR A 354 21.85 0.78 27.05
C THR A 354 22.67 2.02 26.69
N THR A 355 23.96 2.01 26.98
CA THR A 355 24.86 3.16 26.74
C THR A 355 24.94 3.53 25.27
N ASP A 356 24.92 2.52 24.38
CA ASP A 356 25.02 2.69 22.91
C ASP A 356 23.65 2.93 22.25
N PHE A 357 22.59 3.20 23.00
CA PHE A 357 21.26 3.44 22.42
C PHE A 357 21.27 4.58 21.42
N HIS A 358 20.86 4.29 20.19
CA HIS A 358 20.77 5.24 19.09
C HIS A 358 19.47 5.07 18.28
N PRO A 359 18.49 5.99 18.38
CA PRO A 359 17.14 5.76 17.84
C PRO A 359 17.04 5.73 16.32
N THR A 360 18.07 6.17 15.59
CA THR A 360 18.04 6.30 14.12
C THR A 360 18.88 5.26 13.39
N GLU A 361 19.60 4.43 14.12
CA GLU A 361 20.50 3.40 13.58
C GLU A 361 20.22 2.04 14.25
N LEU A 362 20.66 0.96 13.64
CA LEU A 362 20.69 -0.35 14.30
C LEU A 362 21.81 -0.30 15.35
N ASP A 363 21.42 -0.19 16.61
CA ASP A 363 22.35 0.11 17.72
C ASP A 363 22.91 -1.14 18.42
N GLY A 364 22.37 -2.33 18.13
CA GLY A 364 22.76 -3.58 18.78
C GLY A 364 22.39 -3.68 20.26
N VAL A 365 21.70 -2.66 20.83
CA VAL A 365 21.16 -2.70 22.18
C VAL A 365 20.07 -3.74 22.27
N SER A 366 20.42 -4.92 22.78
CA SER A 366 19.62 -6.15 22.62
C SER A 366 19.31 -6.81 23.96
N THR A 367 18.33 -7.74 23.91
CA THR A 367 18.04 -8.64 25.03
C THR A 367 18.91 -9.89 25.00
N SER A 368 19.15 -10.50 26.16
CA SER A 368 19.84 -11.78 26.30
C SER A 368 18.92 -12.83 26.91
N GLY A 369 18.89 -14.03 26.33
CA GLY A 369 18.13 -15.17 26.84
C GLY A 369 16.60 -15.04 26.72
N LEU A 370 16.10 -14.08 25.95
CA LEU A 370 14.67 -13.86 25.74
C LEU A 370 14.20 -14.44 24.40
N THR A 371 13.00 -15.03 24.38
CA THR A 371 12.35 -15.54 23.17
C THR A 371 10.92 -14.99 23.07
N PRO A 372 10.55 -14.30 21.97
CA PRO A 372 11.44 -13.81 20.91
C PRO A 372 12.47 -12.79 21.45
N PRO A 373 13.66 -12.66 20.83
CA PRO A 373 14.63 -11.64 21.22
C PRO A 373 14.13 -10.25 20.86
N LYS A 374 14.80 -9.21 21.35
CA LYS A 374 14.76 -7.88 20.78
C LYS A 374 16.19 -7.47 20.44
N THR A 375 16.49 -7.33 19.14
CA THR A 375 17.88 -7.24 18.65
C THR A 375 18.44 -5.82 18.60
N ASN A 376 17.58 -4.82 18.63
CA ASN A 376 17.97 -3.40 18.71
C ASN A 376 16.99 -2.66 19.60
N TRP A 377 17.42 -1.52 20.13
CA TRP A 377 16.63 -0.58 20.95
C TRP A 377 15.97 -1.22 22.18
N ALA A 378 16.59 -2.25 22.75
CA ALA A 378 16.07 -2.95 23.92
C ALA A 378 16.39 -2.19 25.21
N ARG A 379 15.51 -1.25 25.55
CA ARG A 379 15.60 -0.49 26.82
C ARG A 379 14.55 -0.97 27.81
N PRO A 380 14.90 -1.11 29.11
CA PRO A 380 13.95 -1.46 30.15
C PRO A 380 12.76 -0.49 30.21
N ILE A 381 11.56 -1.01 30.38
CA ILE A 381 10.31 -0.23 30.52
C ILE A 381 10.11 0.01 32.03
N THR A 382 10.59 1.14 32.55
CA THR A 382 10.70 1.40 34.00
C THR A 382 10.25 2.80 34.43
N GLN A 383 10.08 3.73 33.48
CA GLN A 383 9.80 5.13 33.82
C GLN A 383 8.32 5.46 33.61
N ALA A 384 7.58 5.55 34.73
CA ALA A 384 6.20 6.04 34.67
C ALA A 384 6.12 7.50 34.14
N PRO A 385 4.99 7.90 33.53
CA PRO A 385 3.83 7.08 33.21
C PRO A 385 4.11 6.05 32.09
N PHE A 386 3.38 4.94 32.14
CA PHE A 386 3.39 3.94 31.09
C PHE A 386 2.30 4.23 30.08
N TYR A 387 2.54 3.83 28.83
CA TYR A 387 1.64 4.12 27.71
C TYR A 387 1.40 2.89 26.85
N GLY A 388 0.20 2.82 26.28
CA GLY A 388 -0.20 1.72 25.41
C GLY A 388 -1.04 2.15 24.22
N TYR A 389 -0.94 1.37 23.16
CA TYR A 389 -1.79 1.47 21.97
C TYR A 389 -2.29 0.08 21.60
N SER A 390 -3.55 -0.06 21.22
CA SER A 390 -4.01 -1.26 20.53
C SER A 390 -3.62 -1.23 19.06
N LEU A 391 -3.19 -2.38 18.53
CA LEU A 391 -2.83 -2.58 17.14
C LEU A 391 -3.85 -3.47 16.45
N ARG A 392 -4.29 -3.07 15.26
CA ARG A 392 -5.06 -3.91 14.34
C ARG A 392 -4.35 -4.02 12.99
N THR A 393 -4.67 -5.06 12.24
CA THR A 393 -4.24 -5.22 10.86
C THR A 393 -4.91 -4.19 9.98
N GLY A 394 -4.13 -3.31 9.39
CA GLY A 394 -4.59 -2.31 8.43
C GLY A 394 -4.19 -2.70 7.01
N VAL A 395 -5.12 -3.31 6.25
CA VAL A 395 -4.86 -3.74 4.87
C VAL A 395 -4.87 -2.54 3.94
N THR A 396 -3.86 -2.46 3.07
CA THR A 396 -3.69 -1.34 2.15
C THR A 396 -3.71 -1.76 0.69
N PHE A 397 -3.25 -3.00 0.38
CA PHE A 397 -2.92 -3.39 -0.98
C PHE A 397 -2.96 -4.92 -1.07
N THR A 398 -3.68 -5.48 -2.03
CA THR A 398 -3.79 -6.92 -2.27
C THR A 398 -2.94 -7.33 -3.47
N TYR A 399 -2.50 -8.60 -3.51
CA TYR A 399 -1.57 -9.05 -4.56
C TYR A 399 -2.21 -9.96 -5.61
N LEU A 400 -3.31 -10.65 -5.29
CA LEU A 400 -4.06 -11.32 -6.35
C LEU A 400 -4.57 -10.27 -7.35
N GLY A 401 -4.28 -10.48 -8.61
CA GLY A 401 -4.64 -9.58 -9.70
C GLY A 401 -4.56 -10.24 -11.07
N LEU A 402 -4.64 -9.43 -12.11
CA LEU A 402 -4.51 -9.84 -13.51
C LEU A 402 -3.03 -10.00 -13.89
N LYS A 403 -2.71 -11.10 -14.56
CA LYS A 403 -1.39 -11.32 -15.15
C LYS A 403 -1.22 -10.43 -16.37
N VAL A 404 -0.08 -9.76 -16.46
CA VAL A 404 0.28 -8.91 -17.59
C VAL A 404 1.68 -9.23 -18.11
N ASP A 405 1.95 -8.85 -19.35
CA ASP A 405 3.26 -8.83 -19.96
C ASP A 405 3.97 -7.47 -19.80
N GLU A 406 5.09 -7.28 -20.48
CA GLU A 406 5.89 -6.04 -20.48
C GLU A 406 5.17 -4.84 -21.11
N THR A 407 4.12 -5.07 -21.88
CA THR A 407 3.26 -4.03 -22.47
C THR A 407 2.03 -3.72 -21.60
N ALA A 408 1.96 -4.30 -20.41
CA ALA A 408 0.81 -4.26 -19.50
C ALA A 408 -0.46 -4.94 -20.06
N GLN A 409 -0.35 -5.73 -21.13
CA GLN A 409 -1.47 -6.42 -21.76
C GLN A 409 -1.88 -7.65 -20.96
N CYS A 410 -3.20 -7.84 -20.78
CA CYS A 410 -3.76 -9.04 -20.14
C CYS A 410 -3.81 -10.22 -21.10
N SER A 411 -3.78 -11.46 -20.54
CA SER A 411 -3.87 -12.70 -21.30
C SER A 411 -5.03 -13.59 -20.86
N MET A 412 -5.48 -14.45 -21.77
CA MET A 412 -6.47 -15.49 -21.55
C MET A 412 -6.03 -16.74 -22.33
N GLY A 413 -5.85 -17.89 -21.65
CA GLY A 413 -5.38 -19.11 -22.29
C GLY A 413 -4.02 -18.97 -22.97
N ASN A 414 -3.07 -18.24 -22.39
CA ASN A 414 -1.76 -17.89 -22.93
C ASN A 414 -1.79 -17.05 -24.23
N GLN A 415 -2.92 -16.44 -24.56
CA GLN A 415 -3.03 -15.50 -25.67
C GLN A 415 -3.37 -14.10 -25.15
N PRO A 416 -2.84 -13.02 -25.75
CA PRO A 416 -3.18 -11.67 -25.33
C PRO A 416 -4.67 -11.37 -25.59
N VAL A 417 -5.34 -10.72 -24.64
CA VAL A 417 -6.63 -10.08 -24.86
C VAL A 417 -6.37 -8.77 -25.56
N ARG A 418 -6.66 -8.70 -26.86
CA ARG A 418 -6.12 -7.72 -27.82
C ARG A 418 -6.29 -6.24 -27.44
N ASN A 419 -7.35 -5.90 -26.73
CA ASN A 419 -7.68 -4.52 -26.36
C ASN A 419 -7.86 -4.32 -24.85
N LEU A 420 -7.19 -5.17 -24.03
CA LEU A 420 -7.29 -5.12 -22.57
C LEU A 420 -5.91 -5.01 -21.92
N TRP A 421 -5.71 -3.96 -21.17
CA TRP A 421 -4.51 -3.71 -20.35
C TRP A 421 -4.88 -3.59 -18.88
N ALA A 422 -3.94 -3.88 -17.99
CA ALA A 422 -4.11 -3.66 -16.57
C ALA A 422 -2.91 -2.92 -15.95
N ALA A 423 -3.19 -2.05 -14.97
CA ALA A 423 -2.16 -1.26 -14.32
C ALA A 423 -2.41 -1.05 -12.83
N GLY A 424 -1.32 -0.81 -12.09
CA GLY A 424 -1.38 -0.53 -10.66
C GLY A 424 -1.64 -1.78 -9.83
N GLU A 425 -2.43 -1.63 -8.76
CA GLU A 425 -2.72 -2.72 -7.83
C GLU A 425 -3.40 -3.91 -8.53
N THR A 426 -4.23 -3.66 -9.54
CA THR A 426 -4.93 -4.69 -10.31
C THR A 426 -3.99 -5.73 -10.95
N MET A 427 -2.71 -5.37 -11.22
CA MET A 427 -1.71 -6.28 -11.81
C MET A 427 -0.49 -6.50 -10.92
N ALA A 428 -0.46 -5.92 -9.73
CA ALA A 428 0.75 -5.87 -8.89
C ALA A 428 1.28 -7.24 -8.47
N GLY A 429 0.44 -8.27 -8.42
CA GLY A 429 0.85 -9.66 -8.20
C GLY A 429 1.82 -10.19 -9.25
N SER A 430 1.89 -9.58 -10.44
CA SER A 430 2.93 -9.85 -11.43
C SER A 430 4.33 -9.46 -10.95
N ILE A 431 4.44 -8.63 -9.89
CA ILE A 431 5.73 -8.14 -9.38
C ILE A 431 5.87 -8.44 -7.88
N LEU A 432 4.82 -8.27 -7.10
CA LEU A 432 4.83 -8.44 -5.64
C LEU A 432 4.19 -9.77 -5.27
N GLY A 433 4.99 -10.81 -5.07
CA GLY A 433 4.52 -12.12 -4.59
C GLY A 433 4.23 -12.13 -3.09
N GLN A 434 5.00 -11.37 -2.31
CA GLN A 434 4.80 -11.11 -0.88
C GLN A 434 5.58 -9.87 -0.43
N GLY A 435 5.43 -9.47 0.83
CA GLY A 435 6.15 -8.32 1.40
C GLY A 435 5.79 -7.00 0.71
N TYR A 436 6.43 -5.92 1.09
CA TYR A 436 6.21 -4.62 0.45
C TYR A 436 7.39 -3.69 0.67
N LEU A 437 7.78 -2.99 -0.38
CA LEU A 437 8.80 -1.96 -0.33
C LEU A 437 8.13 -0.57 -0.38
N ALA A 438 8.44 0.29 0.60
CA ALA A 438 7.79 1.60 0.73
C ALA A 438 7.86 2.42 -0.58
N GLY A 439 6.71 2.89 -1.06
CA GLY A 439 6.58 3.67 -2.29
C GLY A 439 6.51 2.85 -3.59
N PHE A 440 6.81 1.54 -3.56
CA PHE A 440 6.89 0.74 -4.77
C PHE A 440 5.53 0.51 -5.45
N GLY A 441 4.44 0.43 -4.70
CA GLY A 441 3.09 0.38 -5.29
C GLY A 441 2.78 1.61 -6.15
N MET A 442 3.30 2.78 -5.76
CA MET A 442 3.20 4.00 -6.57
C MET A 442 4.07 3.92 -7.82
N THR A 443 5.27 3.34 -7.72
CA THR A 443 6.16 3.08 -8.86
C THR A 443 5.48 2.17 -9.88
N ILE A 444 4.97 1.02 -9.45
CA ILE A 444 4.20 0.07 -10.29
C ILE A 444 3.05 0.81 -10.97
N GLY A 445 2.24 1.55 -10.20
CA GLY A 445 1.08 2.25 -10.73
C GLY A 445 1.42 3.32 -11.76
N THR A 446 2.49 4.10 -11.54
CA THR A 446 2.90 5.15 -12.48
C THR A 446 3.52 4.56 -13.74
N VAL A 447 4.44 3.60 -13.60
CA VAL A 447 5.13 2.99 -14.75
C VAL A 447 4.15 2.22 -15.63
N PHE A 448 3.41 1.27 -15.06
CA PHE A 448 2.48 0.44 -15.84
C PHE A 448 1.24 1.21 -16.28
N GLY A 449 0.82 2.25 -15.56
CA GLY A 449 -0.22 3.16 -16.02
C GLY A 449 0.19 3.86 -17.31
N ARG A 450 1.41 4.43 -17.37
CA ARG A 450 1.95 5.06 -18.58
C ARG A 450 2.12 4.06 -19.73
N ILE A 451 2.62 2.85 -19.46
CA ILE A 451 2.73 1.79 -20.48
C ILE A 451 1.36 1.44 -21.02
N ALA A 452 0.40 1.10 -20.17
CA ALA A 452 -0.95 0.70 -20.57
C ALA A 452 -1.67 1.81 -21.37
N GLY A 453 -1.51 3.07 -20.96
CA GLY A 453 -2.08 4.21 -21.68
C GLY A 453 -1.48 4.37 -23.09
N LYS A 454 -0.15 4.23 -23.22
CA LYS A 454 0.56 4.29 -24.50
C LYS A 454 0.13 3.17 -25.43
N GLU A 455 0.11 1.92 -24.94
CA GLU A 455 -0.23 0.75 -25.76
C GLU A 455 -1.70 0.75 -26.15
N ALA A 456 -2.60 1.16 -25.25
CA ALA A 456 -4.01 1.33 -25.57
C ALA A 456 -4.24 2.41 -26.63
N ALA A 457 -3.50 3.52 -26.61
CA ALA A 457 -3.57 4.56 -27.64
C ALA A 457 -3.05 4.05 -29.00
N ASN A 458 -1.92 3.36 -29.00
CA ASN A 458 -1.36 2.74 -30.21
C ASN A 458 -2.37 1.77 -30.86
N TYR A 459 -3.10 1.00 -30.07
CA TYR A 459 -4.11 0.05 -30.55
C TYR A 459 -5.36 0.75 -31.09
N ALA A 460 -5.78 1.86 -30.45
CA ALA A 460 -7.03 2.54 -30.79
C ALA A 460 -6.92 3.45 -32.03
N ASN A 461 -5.71 3.92 -32.36
CA ASN A 461 -5.39 4.74 -33.55
C ASN A 461 -5.21 3.88 -34.81
#